data_4a583c28ff19bc2e095d9f315b434018
#
_entry.id   4a583c28ff19bc2e095d9f315b434018
#
_cell.length_a   1.000
_cell.length_b   1.000
_cell.length_c   1.000
_cell.angle_alpha   90.00
_cell.angle_beta   90.00
_cell.angle_gamma   90.00
#
_symmetry.space_group_name_H-M   'P 1'
#
loop_
_entity.id
_entity.type
_entity.pdbx_description
1 polymer ?
#
loop_
_entity_poly.entity_id
_entity_poly.type
_entity_poly.pdbx_seq_one_letter_code
_entity_poly.pdbx_strand_id
1 'polypeptide(L)'
;MRRPVALRLHAALATAVVGIAVAVALPSPQASAAAGSATGYATQNGGATGGAGGQTVRATTGTAIHAALCGRASSSTPIIIEVTGTINHGNTSKVSGSSCNTADGVIELKQISNVTIIGVGSGAVFDQLGIHIRDSRNIIIRNVTVRNVKKSGSPTSNGGDAIGMESSVRNVWVDHVTLEASGGESEGYDGLFDMKDDTQYVTLSYSILRNSGRGGLIGSSESDRGNGYITFEHNLYENIDSRTPLLRGGIAHMFNNHYTGLHESGINSRAGARAKVDNNYFRNSKDVLGTFYTSERGTWQVSGNIFDNVTWSSPGSDNYPAGPNVTSTTTVSVPYSYRLDAASCVPDVVRQTAGPNTGLRVSDGNCTPQSPTPTTPAPTTPAPTTPPPGTTTPPPSGGTNLSLLSGAGADGSSKADGTSYGNVRDGSLSTYWSPSGSTGTVSIKWGSATTVSRVVIREPSGTSGSIGSWQLVNNDTGAVLASGSGAGQITFGATSLKKINFKINSSSGTPRVGEFETYAS
;
A
#
# COMPACT_ATOMS: atom_id res chain seq x y z
N MET A 1 -94.38 -2.29 19.86
CA MET A 1 -93.79 -1.12 20.55
C MET A 1 -92.53 -1.54 21.26
N ARG A 2 -91.40 -1.29 20.71
CA ARG A 2 -90.09 -1.28 21.42
C ARG A 2 -89.18 -0.30 20.69
N ARG A 3 -88.66 0.70 21.40
CA ARG A 3 -87.82 1.78 20.91
C ARG A 3 -86.38 1.27 20.70
N PRO A 4 -85.57 1.75 19.70
CA PRO A 4 -84.15 1.43 19.58
C PRO A 4 -83.35 2.34 20.49
N VAL A 5 -82.31 1.71 21.13
CA VAL A 5 -81.29 2.36 21.94
C VAL A 5 -80.16 2.85 21.00
N ALA A 6 -79.89 4.15 21.06
CA ALA A 6 -78.76 4.74 20.32
C ALA A 6 -77.41 4.48 21.03
N LEU A 7 -76.53 3.86 20.35
CA LEU A 7 -75.17 3.63 20.82
C LEU A 7 -74.30 4.83 20.42
N ARG A 8 -73.75 5.57 21.40
CA ARG A 8 -72.85 6.67 21.19
C ARG A 8 -71.39 6.10 21.05
N LEU A 9 -70.79 6.28 19.88
CA LEU A 9 -69.39 5.98 19.63
C LEU A 9 -68.52 7.14 20.15
N HIS A 10 -67.63 6.87 21.13
CA HIS A 10 -66.60 7.80 21.56
C HIS A 10 -65.39 7.53 20.73
N ALA A 11 -64.96 8.48 19.88
CA ALA A 11 -63.70 8.45 19.19
C ALA A 11 -62.61 8.89 20.17
N ALA A 12 -61.67 7.97 20.49
CA ALA A 12 -60.45 8.29 21.21
C ALA A 12 -59.39 8.75 20.23
N LEU A 13 -58.98 10.00 20.35
CA LEU A 13 -57.83 10.54 19.61
C LEU A 13 -56.56 10.00 20.27
N ALA A 14 -55.83 9.11 19.58
CA ALA A 14 -54.51 8.69 19.98
C ALA A 14 -53.48 9.67 19.37
N THR A 15 -52.89 10.53 20.19
CA THR A 15 -51.72 11.36 19.84
C THR A 15 -50.50 10.47 19.80
N ALA A 16 -49.99 10.20 18.59
CA ALA A 16 -48.68 9.56 18.40
C ALA A 16 -47.58 10.58 18.69
N VAL A 17 -46.88 10.41 19.80
CA VAL A 17 -45.61 11.12 20.07
C VAL A 17 -44.51 10.45 19.25
N VAL A 18 -44.10 11.09 18.16
CA VAL A 18 -42.93 10.71 17.42
C VAL A 18 -41.71 11.15 18.23
N GLY A 19 -41.13 10.23 18.98
CA GLY A 19 -39.84 10.42 19.64
C GLY A 19 -38.74 10.44 18.60
N ILE A 20 -38.20 11.62 18.31
CA ILE A 20 -36.94 11.76 17.55
C ILE A 20 -35.82 11.27 18.47
N ALA A 21 -35.36 10.04 18.27
CA ALA A 21 -34.12 9.55 18.86
C ALA A 21 -32.96 10.29 18.19
N VAL A 22 -32.46 11.33 18.83
CA VAL A 22 -31.15 11.93 18.49
C VAL A 22 -30.09 10.89 18.87
N ALA A 23 -29.64 10.14 17.90
CA ALA A 23 -28.44 9.31 18.06
C ALA A 23 -27.26 10.25 18.26
N VAL A 24 -26.83 10.43 19.51
CA VAL A 24 -25.53 11.02 19.83
C VAL A 24 -24.49 10.05 19.30
N ALA A 25 -23.92 10.36 18.15
CA ALA A 25 -22.74 9.67 17.63
C ALA A 25 -21.58 9.98 18.60
N LEU A 26 -21.28 9.03 19.49
CA LEU A 26 -20.03 9.04 20.22
C LEU A 26 -18.91 9.02 19.15
N PRO A 27 -17.89 9.88 19.24
CA PRO A 27 -16.74 9.75 18.37
C PRO A 27 -16.13 8.36 18.59
N SER A 28 -16.34 7.46 17.63
CA SER A 28 -15.57 6.22 17.61
C SER A 28 -14.10 6.58 17.63
N PRO A 29 -13.25 5.90 18.42
CA PRO A 29 -11.81 6.01 18.21
C PRO A 29 -11.61 5.71 16.71
N GLN A 30 -11.15 6.72 15.96
CA GLN A 30 -10.81 6.56 14.55
C GLN A 30 -9.72 5.49 14.52
N ALA A 31 -10.13 4.26 14.25
CA ALA A 31 -9.21 3.19 14.01
C ALA A 31 -8.32 3.67 12.89
N SER A 32 -7.05 3.56 13.13
CA SER A 32 -5.94 4.01 12.32
C SER A 32 -5.92 3.34 10.92
N ALA A 33 -6.99 3.50 10.14
CA ALA A 33 -7.03 3.09 8.73
C ALA A 33 -5.92 3.77 7.91
N ALA A 34 -5.38 4.88 8.42
CA ALA A 34 -4.28 5.65 7.84
C ALA A 34 -2.90 5.32 8.46
N ALA A 35 -2.80 4.41 9.43
CA ALA A 35 -1.51 4.09 10.03
C ALA A 35 -0.66 3.23 9.08
N GLY A 36 0.49 3.76 8.69
CA GLY A 36 1.46 3.16 7.79
C GLY A 36 1.33 3.65 6.34
N SER A 37 2.42 3.56 5.61
CA SER A 37 2.53 3.90 4.18
C SER A 37 2.89 2.65 3.42
N ALA A 38 2.48 2.58 2.16
CA ALA A 38 2.92 1.53 1.25
C ALA A 38 4.44 1.41 1.22
N THR A 39 4.93 0.21 0.97
CA THR A 39 6.35 -0.12 0.88
C THR A 39 6.67 -0.71 -0.50
N GLY A 40 7.94 -0.98 -0.74
CA GLY A 40 8.37 -1.68 -1.93
C GLY A 40 7.93 -1.02 -3.24
N TYR A 41 7.61 -1.83 -4.22
CA TYR A 41 7.20 -1.33 -5.54
C TYR A 41 5.85 -0.60 -5.53
N ALA A 42 4.97 -0.84 -4.56
CA ALA A 42 3.73 -0.09 -4.45
C ALA A 42 3.95 1.41 -4.14
N THR A 43 5.17 1.83 -3.76
CA THR A 43 5.54 3.25 -3.59
C THR A 43 5.92 3.94 -4.90
N GLN A 44 6.18 3.17 -5.96
CA GLN A 44 6.64 3.66 -7.24
C GLN A 44 5.47 4.08 -8.15
N ASN A 45 5.75 4.70 -9.29
CA ASN A 45 4.72 5.10 -10.27
C ASN A 45 3.56 5.91 -9.66
N GLY A 46 3.87 6.86 -8.79
CA GLY A 46 2.90 7.68 -8.08
C GLY A 46 2.44 7.15 -6.72
N GLY A 47 2.78 5.90 -6.41
CA GLY A 47 2.55 5.28 -5.11
C GLY A 47 1.10 4.86 -4.84
N ALA A 48 0.92 3.93 -3.90
CA ALA A 48 -0.38 3.50 -3.42
C ALA A 48 -0.76 4.30 -2.16
N THR A 49 -1.75 5.16 -2.28
CA THR A 49 -2.35 5.94 -1.19
C THR A 49 -3.79 5.51 -0.89
N GLY A 50 -4.34 4.63 -1.73
CA GLY A 50 -5.70 4.13 -1.59
C GLY A 50 -6.75 5.23 -1.55
N GLY A 51 -7.69 5.11 -0.62
CA GLY A 51 -8.76 6.08 -0.39
C GLY A 51 -8.37 7.29 0.46
N ALA A 52 -7.08 7.59 0.65
CA ALA A 52 -6.64 8.71 1.48
C ALA A 52 -7.30 10.04 1.08
N GLY A 53 -7.78 10.79 2.08
CA GLY A 53 -8.53 12.03 1.88
C GLY A 53 -9.99 11.86 1.45
N GLY A 54 -10.44 10.63 1.21
CA GLY A 54 -11.83 10.31 0.89
C GLY A 54 -12.72 10.09 2.10
N GLN A 55 -14.01 9.90 1.81
CA GLN A 55 -14.99 9.53 2.84
C GLN A 55 -14.66 8.15 3.42
N THR A 56 -14.82 8.00 4.72
CA THR A 56 -14.78 6.70 5.39
C THR A 56 -16.20 6.20 5.61
N VAL A 57 -16.48 4.96 5.17
CA VAL A 57 -17.76 4.29 5.34
C VAL A 57 -17.56 2.93 5.99
N ARG A 58 -18.60 2.40 6.65
CA ARG A 58 -18.58 1.07 7.26
C ARG A 58 -19.42 0.09 6.46
N ALA A 59 -18.92 -1.14 6.31
CA ALA A 59 -19.59 -2.23 5.63
C ALA A 59 -19.49 -3.52 6.45
N THR A 60 -20.60 -4.25 6.54
CA THR A 60 -20.69 -5.56 7.21
C THR A 60 -21.15 -6.66 6.26
N THR A 61 -21.36 -6.33 4.99
CA THR A 61 -21.75 -7.24 3.91
C THR A 61 -21.02 -6.88 2.61
N GLY A 62 -20.87 -7.83 1.70
CA GLY A 62 -20.29 -7.57 0.38
C GLY A 62 -21.16 -6.62 -0.45
N THR A 63 -22.49 -6.74 -0.32
CA THR A 63 -23.43 -5.79 -0.95
C THR A 63 -23.21 -4.35 -0.47
N ALA A 64 -22.92 -4.15 0.83
CA ALA A 64 -22.60 -2.82 1.37
C ALA A 64 -21.26 -2.29 0.86
N ILE A 65 -20.24 -3.16 0.69
CA ILE A 65 -18.98 -2.79 0.03
C ILE A 65 -19.24 -2.32 -1.40
N HIS A 66 -19.99 -3.09 -2.18
CA HIS A 66 -20.36 -2.73 -3.55
C HIS A 66 -21.17 -1.43 -3.61
N ALA A 67 -22.14 -1.25 -2.71
CA ALA A 67 -22.93 -0.02 -2.63
C ALA A 67 -22.06 1.20 -2.33
N ALA A 68 -21.08 1.07 -1.43
CA ALA A 68 -20.11 2.12 -1.13
C ALA A 68 -19.26 2.51 -2.34
N LEU A 69 -18.79 1.52 -3.12
CA LEU A 69 -18.04 1.76 -4.37
C LEU A 69 -18.88 2.45 -5.42
N CYS A 70 -20.16 2.06 -5.57
CA CYS A 70 -21.07 2.55 -6.59
C CYS A 70 -21.76 3.87 -6.21
N GLY A 71 -21.76 4.24 -4.94
CA GLY A 71 -22.30 5.50 -4.43
C GLY A 71 -21.36 6.70 -4.53
N ARG A 72 -20.14 6.51 -5.02
CA ARG A 72 -19.16 7.59 -5.20
C ARG A 72 -19.57 8.52 -6.36
N ALA A 73 -19.12 9.78 -6.29
CA ALA A 73 -19.35 10.76 -7.37
C ALA A 73 -18.71 10.33 -8.70
N SER A 74 -17.61 9.57 -8.67
CA SER A 74 -16.96 9.00 -9.86
C SER A 74 -16.20 7.72 -9.47
N SER A 75 -15.76 6.94 -10.46
CA SER A 75 -14.90 5.76 -10.27
C SER A 75 -13.54 6.06 -9.64
N SER A 76 -13.13 7.32 -9.63
CA SER A 76 -11.86 7.78 -9.05
C SER A 76 -12.02 8.59 -7.75
N THR A 77 -13.24 8.85 -7.29
CA THR A 77 -13.45 9.54 -6.00
C THR A 77 -12.87 8.69 -4.87
N PRO A 78 -11.97 9.21 -4.02
CA PRO A 78 -11.35 8.44 -2.95
C PRO A 78 -12.37 7.94 -1.92
N ILE A 79 -12.18 6.71 -1.43
CA ILE A 79 -13.03 6.12 -0.38
C ILE A 79 -12.24 5.14 0.49
N ILE A 80 -12.52 5.17 1.79
CA ILE A 80 -12.06 4.17 2.76
C ILE A 80 -13.27 3.36 3.22
N ILE A 81 -13.22 2.05 3.06
CA ILE A 81 -14.27 1.13 3.48
C ILE A 81 -13.75 0.32 4.66
N GLU A 82 -14.27 0.63 5.85
CA GLU A 82 -14.02 -0.13 7.07
C GLU A 82 -14.95 -1.34 7.10
N VAL A 83 -14.37 -2.54 7.10
CA VAL A 83 -15.12 -3.80 7.03
C VAL A 83 -15.02 -4.55 8.34
N THR A 84 -16.15 -5.11 8.79
CA THR A 84 -16.22 -5.99 9.97
C THR A 84 -17.07 -7.23 9.70
N GLY A 85 -16.77 -8.30 10.42
CA GLY A 85 -17.55 -9.54 10.38
C GLY A 85 -17.22 -10.42 9.18
N THR A 86 -18.14 -11.31 8.83
CA THR A 86 -17.98 -12.29 7.76
C THR A 86 -18.73 -11.89 6.50
N ILE A 87 -17.98 -11.72 5.43
CA ILE A 87 -18.46 -11.41 4.08
C ILE A 87 -18.43 -12.73 3.29
N ASN A 88 -19.54 -13.10 2.67
CA ASN A 88 -19.67 -14.35 1.93
C ASN A 88 -20.72 -14.23 0.79
N HIS A 89 -20.91 -15.31 0.03
CA HIS A 89 -21.87 -15.33 -1.07
C HIS A 89 -23.30 -14.96 -0.63
N GLY A 90 -23.72 -15.37 0.57
CA GLY A 90 -25.07 -15.10 1.08
C GLY A 90 -25.37 -13.64 1.39
N ASN A 91 -24.33 -12.81 1.55
CA ASN A 91 -24.49 -11.37 1.84
C ASN A 91 -23.78 -10.47 0.81
N THR A 92 -23.50 -11.00 -0.39
CA THR A 92 -22.82 -10.27 -1.45
C THR A 92 -23.60 -10.36 -2.76
N SER A 93 -24.25 -9.27 -3.13
CA SER A 93 -24.96 -9.12 -4.39
C SER A 93 -24.30 -8.07 -5.27
N LYS A 94 -24.50 -8.18 -6.57
CA LYS A 94 -24.09 -7.17 -7.54
C LYS A 94 -24.77 -5.83 -7.23
N VAL A 95 -24.00 -4.76 -7.33
CA VAL A 95 -24.51 -3.37 -7.36
C VAL A 95 -23.92 -2.70 -8.60
N SER A 96 -24.69 -1.87 -9.28
CA SER A 96 -24.25 -1.10 -10.43
C SER A 96 -24.60 0.36 -10.26
N GLY A 97 -23.76 1.24 -10.77
CA GLY A 97 -23.95 2.69 -10.75
C GLY A 97 -23.00 3.38 -11.70
N SER A 98 -23.02 4.70 -11.74
CA SER A 98 -22.14 5.49 -12.61
C SER A 98 -20.67 5.41 -12.23
N SER A 99 -20.36 5.05 -11.00
CA SER A 99 -18.99 5.01 -10.44
C SER A 99 -18.44 3.60 -10.28
N CYS A 100 -19.18 2.56 -10.57
CA CYS A 100 -18.74 1.18 -10.52
C CYS A 100 -19.64 0.20 -11.31
N ASN A 101 -19.10 -0.98 -11.58
CA ASN A 101 -19.84 -2.12 -12.11
C ASN A 101 -19.29 -3.38 -11.44
N THR A 102 -19.97 -3.88 -10.40
CA THR A 102 -19.55 -5.03 -9.62
C THR A 102 -20.14 -6.34 -10.16
N ALA A 103 -19.80 -7.47 -9.57
CA ALA A 103 -20.30 -8.79 -9.91
C ALA A 103 -20.90 -9.50 -8.68
N ASP A 104 -21.71 -10.51 -8.91
CA ASP A 104 -22.15 -11.41 -7.85
C ASP A 104 -21.05 -12.40 -7.45
N GLY A 105 -21.01 -12.80 -6.20
CA GLY A 105 -20.15 -13.88 -5.72
C GLY A 105 -18.66 -13.58 -5.66
N VAL A 106 -18.26 -12.31 -5.75
CA VAL A 106 -16.88 -11.81 -5.64
C VAL A 106 -16.90 -10.34 -5.21
N ILE A 107 -15.89 -9.86 -4.51
CA ILE A 107 -15.70 -8.42 -4.33
C ILE A 107 -14.97 -7.89 -5.57
N GLU A 108 -15.73 -7.26 -6.45
CA GLU A 108 -15.22 -6.78 -7.74
C GLU A 108 -14.78 -5.31 -7.66
N LEU A 109 -13.47 -5.08 -7.83
CA LEU A 109 -12.84 -3.76 -7.95
C LEU A 109 -12.46 -3.54 -9.42
N LYS A 110 -13.43 -3.15 -10.25
CA LYS A 110 -13.26 -3.05 -11.70
C LYS A 110 -13.38 -1.60 -12.18
N GLN A 111 -12.37 -1.16 -12.94
CA GLN A 111 -12.31 0.17 -13.55
C GLN A 111 -12.48 1.31 -12.55
N ILE A 112 -11.86 1.15 -11.39
CA ILE A 112 -11.93 2.10 -10.29
C ILE A 112 -10.55 2.45 -9.77
N SER A 113 -10.47 3.53 -9.00
CA SER A 113 -9.23 3.91 -8.31
C SER A 113 -9.50 4.56 -6.96
N ASN A 114 -8.41 4.72 -6.19
CA ASN A 114 -8.40 5.43 -4.92
C ASN A 114 -9.31 4.78 -3.86
N VAL A 115 -9.13 3.48 -3.64
CA VAL A 115 -9.92 2.68 -2.70
C VAL A 115 -9.03 2.06 -1.62
N THR A 116 -9.46 2.17 -0.37
CA THR A 116 -8.93 1.37 0.74
C THR A 116 -10.03 0.48 1.29
N ILE A 117 -9.78 -0.82 1.36
CA ILE A 117 -10.58 -1.79 2.12
C ILE A 117 -9.76 -2.20 3.33
N ILE A 118 -10.28 -1.98 4.53
CA ILE A 118 -9.58 -2.31 5.77
C ILE A 118 -10.50 -3.00 6.78
N GLY A 119 -10.05 -4.14 7.29
CA GLY A 119 -10.72 -4.77 8.43
C GLY A 119 -10.49 -3.98 9.71
N VAL A 120 -11.56 -3.69 10.45
CA VAL A 120 -11.51 -2.97 11.73
C VAL A 120 -12.08 -3.82 12.87
N GLY A 121 -11.79 -3.45 14.11
CA GLY A 121 -12.14 -4.24 15.29
C GLY A 121 -11.34 -5.55 15.32
N SER A 122 -12.01 -6.69 15.28
CA SER A 122 -11.41 -8.02 15.15
C SER A 122 -11.03 -8.40 13.70
N GLY A 123 -11.08 -7.44 12.76
CA GLY A 123 -10.85 -7.64 11.34
C GLY A 123 -12.11 -8.07 10.58
N ALA A 124 -11.94 -8.40 9.31
CA ALA A 124 -12.98 -8.92 8.44
C ALA A 124 -12.56 -10.25 7.83
N VAL A 125 -13.51 -11.15 7.61
CA VAL A 125 -13.29 -12.43 6.95
C VAL A 125 -14.12 -12.47 5.67
N PHE A 126 -13.46 -12.62 4.53
CA PHE A 126 -14.08 -12.95 3.25
C PHE A 126 -14.05 -14.49 3.13
N ASP A 127 -15.18 -15.11 3.36
CA ASP A 127 -15.31 -16.57 3.44
C ASP A 127 -15.90 -17.13 2.15
N GLN A 128 -15.12 -17.91 1.42
CA GLN A 128 -15.41 -18.46 0.10
C GLN A 128 -15.63 -17.40 -0.99
N LEU A 129 -15.26 -16.18 -0.73
CA LEU A 129 -15.49 -15.00 -1.57
C LEU A 129 -14.16 -14.28 -1.84
N GLY A 130 -13.67 -14.32 -3.08
CA GLY A 130 -12.44 -13.67 -3.49
C GLY A 130 -12.59 -12.15 -3.66
N ILE A 131 -11.45 -11.47 -3.73
CA ILE A 131 -11.34 -10.06 -4.12
C ILE A 131 -10.68 -10.00 -5.48
N HIS A 132 -11.39 -9.47 -6.48
CA HIS A 132 -10.94 -9.38 -7.85
C HIS A 132 -10.71 -7.93 -8.27
N ILE A 133 -9.51 -7.60 -8.73
CA ILE A 133 -9.09 -6.26 -9.12
C ILE A 133 -8.81 -6.26 -10.63
N ARG A 134 -9.53 -5.44 -11.40
CA ARG A 134 -9.42 -5.38 -12.87
C ARG A 134 -9.36 -3.94 -13.36
N ASP A 135 -8.42 -3.66 -14.27
CA ASP A 135 -8.30 -2.33 -14.89
C ASP A 135 -8.44 -1.20 -13.85
N SER A 136 -7.71 -1.35 -12.74
CA SER A 136 -7.85 -0.51 -11.54
C SER A 136 -6.49 -0.10 -11.00
N ARG A 137 -6.46 0.97 -10.22
CA ARG A 137 -5.21 1.49 -9.67
C ARG A 137 -5.39 2.15 -8.30
N ASN A 138 -4.29 2.28 -7.57
CA ASN A 138 -4.26 2.91 -6.26
C ASN A 138 -5.25 2.27 -5.28
N ILE A 139 -5.04 0.97 -5.04
CA ILE A 139 -5.88 0.14 -4.17
C ILE A 139 -5.07 -0.31 -2.96
N ILE A 140 -5.66 -0.21 -1.78
CA ILE A 140 -5.10 -0.73 -0.52
C ILE A 140 -6.08 -1.74 0.07
N ILE A 141 -5.58 -2.94 0.44
CA ILE A 141 -6.33 -3.98 1.16
C ILE A 141 -5.55 -4.35 2.40
N ARG A 142 -6.13 -4.18 3.58
CA ARG A 142 -5.42 -4.36 4.85
C ARG A 142 -6.26 -5.05 5.92
N ASN A 143 -5.59 -5.77 6.82
CA ASN A 143 -6.17 -6.33 8.05
C ASN A 143 -7.41 -7.20 7.81
N VAL A 144 -7.38 -8.03 6.77
CA VAL A 144 -8.49 -8.92 6.40
C VAL A 144 -8.01 -10.36 6.23
N THR A 145 -8.91 -11.31 6.40
CA THR A 145 -8.72 -12.71 6.01
C THR A 145 -9.57 -13.00 4.77
N VAL A 146 -8.97 -13.62 3.74
CA VAL A 146 -9.69 -14.17 2.58
C VAL A 146 -9.42 -15.67 2.56
N ARG A 147 -10.47 -16.46 2.63
CA ARG A 147 -10.30 -17.91 2.78
C ARG A 147 -11.23 -18.75 1.92
N ASN A 148 -10.74 -19.92 1.56
CA ASN A 148 -11.52 -21.00 0.95
C ASN A 148 -12.24 -20.60 -0.35
N VAL A 149 -11.61 -19.75 -1.15
CA VAL A 149 -12.17 -19.29 -2.42
C VAL A 149 -12.08 -20.39 -3.47
N LYS A 150 -13.22 -20.81 -4.01
CA LYS A 150 -13.32 -21.78 -5.10
C LYS A 150 -13.85 -21.13 -6.37
N LYS A 151 -13.49 -21.68 -7.53
CA LYS A 151 -14.07 -21.26 -8.81
C LYS A 151 -15.58 -21.36 -8.77
N SER A 152 -16.27 -20.27 -9.08
CA SER A 152 -17.73 -20.19 -9.02
C SER A 152 -18.29 -19.16 -10.00
N GLY A 153 -19.61 -19.22 -10.20
CA GLY A 153 -20.33 -18.35 -11.14
C GLY A 153 -20.56 -19.00 -12.51
N SER A 154 -21.61 -18.53 -13.23
CA SER A 154 -21.89 -18.93 -14.61
C SER A 154 -22.43 -17.71 -15.37
N PRO A 155 -21.62 -17.07 -16.24
CA PRO A 155 -20.19 -17.33 -16.44
C PRO A 155 -19.36 -17.12 -15.15
N THR A 156 -18.17 -17.72 -15.09
CA THR A 156 -17.30 -17.67 -13.91
C THR A 156 -17.00 -16.23 -13.53
N SER A 157 -17.44 -15.80 -12.34
CA SER A 157 -17.17 -14.48 -11.77
C SER A 157 -16.07 -14.54 -10.71
N ASN A 158 -15.89 -15.68 -10.05
CA ASN A 158 -14.83 -15.94 -9.09
C ASN A 158 -13.86 -16.97 -9.67
N GLY A 159 -12.62 -16.56 -9.93
CA GLY A 159 -11.58 -17.39 -10.55
C GLY A 159 -10.99 -18.45 -9.63
N GLY A 160 -11.30 -18.42 -8.33
CA GLY A 160 -10.71 -19.31 -7.32
C GLY A 160 -9.51 -18.73 -6.61
N ASP A 161 -9.08 -17.52 -6.97
CA ASP A 161 -8.01 -16.79 -6.31
C ASP A 161 -8.54 -16.07 -5.06
N ALA A 162 -7.77 -16.06 -3.97
CA ALA A 162 -8.15 -15.27 -2.80
C ALA A 162 -8.09 -13.78 -3.12
N ILE A 163 -6.99 -13.31 -3.74
CA ILE A 163 -6.89 -11.98 -4.36
C ILE A 163 -6.32 -12.16 -5.76
N GLY A 164 -7.13 -11.83 -6.78
CA GLY A 164 -6.72 -11.88 -8.18
C GLY A 164 -6.65 -10.48 -8.80
N MET A 165 -5.61 -10.23 -9.61
CA MET A 165 -5.38 -8.95 -10.30
C MET A 165 -5.15 -9.21 -11.79
N GLU A 166 -5.87 -8.47 -12.66
CA GLU A 166 -5.69 -8.59 -14.11
C GLU A 166 -6.07 -7.31 -14.85
N SER A 167 -5.67 -7.23 -16.12
CA SER A 167 -6.01 -6.13 -17.03
C SER A 167 -5.45 -4.79 -16.58
N SER A 168 -4.12 -4.68 -16.63
CA SER A 168 -3.38 -3.42 -16.39
C SER A 168 -3.57 -2.80 -15.00
N VAL A 169 -3.65 -3.60 -13.96
CA VAL A 169 -3.71 -3.14 -12.56
C VAL A 169 -2.40 -2.46 -12.16
N ARG A 170 -2.48 -1.35 -11.44
CA ARG A 170 -1.33 -0.54 -10.99
C ARG A 170 -1.47 -0.09 -9.54
N ASN A 171 -0.33 -0.04 -8.83
CA ASN A 171 -0.24 0.55 -7.49
C ASN A 171 -1.20 -0.09 -6.48
N VAL A 172 -0.98 -1.35 -6.18
CA VAL A 172 -1.74 -2.09 -5.16
C VAL A 172 -0.85 -2.42 -3.97
N TRP A 173 -1.33 -2.12 -2.79
CA TRP A 173 -0.71 -2.52 -1.53
C TRP A 173 -1.64 -3.42 -0.74
N VAL A 174 -1.24 -4.67 -0.56
CA VAL A 174 -1.93 -5.66 0.28
C VAL A 174 -1.06 -5.90 1.51
N ASP A 175 -1.64 -5.71 2.70
CA ASP A 175 -0.85 -5.63 3.92
C ASP A 175 -1.59 -6.21 5.13
N HIS A 176 -0.89 -6.99 5.95
CA HIS A 176 -1.46 -7.63 7.13
C HIS A 176 -2.73 -8.45 6.81
N VAL A 177 -2.68 -9.26 5.77
CA VAL A 177 -3.79 -10.14 5.41
C VAL A 177 -3.45 -11.60 5.67
N THR A 178 -4.48 -12.45 5.81
CA THR A 178 -4.34 -13.91 5.68
C THR A 178 -5.06 -14.36 4.43
N LEU A 179 -4.35 -15.06 3.56
CA LEU A 179 -4.87 -15.71 2.37
C LEU A 179 -4.70 -17.22 2.57
N GLU A 180 -5.81 -17.96 2.64
CA GLU A 180 -5.74 -19.40 2.94
C GLU A 180 -6.76 -20.22 2.17
N ALA A 181 -6.42 -21.47 1.90
CA ALA A 181 -7.31 -22.47 1.34
C ALA A 181 -7.44 -23.65 2.31
N SER A 182 -8.17 -24.66 1.90
CA SER A 182 -8.28 -25.95 2.61
C SER A 182 -7.95 -27.13 1.68
N GLY A 183 -7.18 -26.88 0.62
CA GLY A 183 -6.79 -27.85 -0.37
C GLY A 183 -6.18 -27.22 -1.62
N GLY A 184 -6.03 -28.00 -2.67
CA GLY A 184 -5.41 -27.62 -3.93
C GLY A 184 -6.40 -27.49 -5.09
N GLU A 185 -5.86 -27.54 -6.32
CA GLU A 185 -6.62 -27.39 -7.55
C GLU A 185 -7.67 -28.51 -7.75
N SER A 186 -7.36 -29.73 -7.32
CA SER A 186 -8.27 -30.87 -7.38
C SER A 186 -9.55 -30.67 -6.55
N GLU A 187 -9.47 -29.87 -5.49
CA GLU A 187 -10.60 -29.51 -4.64
C GLU A 187 -11.31 -28.23 -5.10
N GLY A 188 -10.85 -27.60 -6.20
CA GLY A 188 -11.44 -26.41 -6.81
C GLY A 188 -10.86 -25.09 -6.34
N TYR A 189 -9.75 -25.10 -5.58
CA TYR A 189 -8.99 -23.90 -5.22
C TYR A 189 -7.99 -23.55 -6.33
N ASP A 190 -7.65 -22.29 -6.51
CA ASP A 190 -6.59 -21.84 -7.42
C ASP A 190 -5.45 -21.18 -6.63
N GLY A 191 -4.95 -20.02 -7.05
CA GLY A 191 -3.91 -19.29 -6.36
C GLY A 191 -4.42 -18.51 -5.14
N LEU A 192 -3.51 -18.17 -4.23
CA LEU A 192 -3.84 -17.26 -3.14
C LEU A 192 -3.67 -15.80 -3.56
N PHE A 193 -2.65 -15.50 -4.40
CA PHE A 193 -2.31 -14.12 -4.79
C PHE A 193 -1.81 -14.06 -6.23
N ASP A 194 -2.72 -13.81 -7.16
CA ASP A 194 -2.46 -13.93 -8.60
C ASP A 194 -2.43 -12.56 -9.29
N MET A 195 -1.48 -12.42 -10.23
CA MET A 195 -1.29 -11.23 -11.06
C MET A 195 -1.13 -11.62 -12.52
N LYS A 196 -1.97 -11.05 -13.39
CA LYS A 196 -2.05 -11.40 -14.82
C LYS A 196 -2.22 -10.15 -15.65
N ASP A 197 -1.97 -10.27 -16.95
CA ASP A 197 -2.35 -9.29 -17.96
C ASP A 197 -1.91 -7.86 -17.63
N ASP A 198 -0.59 -7.66 -17.58
CA ASP A 198 0.08 -6.37 -17.36
C ASP A 198 -0.17 -5.74 -15.97
N THR A 199 -0.22 -6.55 -14.91
CA THR A 199 -0.29 -6.05 -13.52
C THR A 199 1.10 -5.66 -13.01
N GLN A 200 1.25 -4.43 -12.47
CA GLN A 200 2.54 -3.90 -12.02
C GLN A 200 2.42 -3.02 -10.76
N TYR A 201 3.57 -2.80 -10.09
CA TYR A 201 3.72 -1.96 -8.90
C TYR A 201 2.87 -2.42 -7.72
N VAL A 202 3.04 -3.69 -7.35
CA VAL A 202 2.31 -4.34 -6.26
C VAL A 202 3.26 -4.67 -5.11
N THR A 203 2.78 -4.50 -3.88
CA THR A 203 3.46 -5.01 -2.67
C THR A 203 2.49 -5.85 -1.84
N LEU A 204 2.94 -7.04 -1.45
CA LEU A 204 2.35 -7.86 -0.40
C LEU A 204 3.29 -7.84 0.79
N SER A 205 2.83 -7.33 1.93
CA SER A 205 3.64 -7.17 3.13
C SER A 205 2.96 -7.70 4.38
N TYR A 206 3.76 -8.19 5.33
CA TYR A 206 3.30 -8.64 6.66
C TYR A 206 2.06 -9.54 6.62
N SER A 207 2.01 -10.46 5.66
CA SER A 207 0.83 -11.26 5.37
C SER A 207 1.11 -12.76 5.55
N ILE A 208 0.05 -13.55 5.70
CA ILE A 208 0.11 -15.00 5.83
C ILE A 208 -0.54 -15.64 4.60
N LEU A 209 0.19 -16.50 3.91
CA LEU A 209 -0.32 -17.36 2.84
C LEU A 209 -0.15 -18.80 3.27
N ARG A 210 -1.23 -19.58 3.30
CA ARG A 210 -1.12 -20.95 3.82
C ARG A 210 -2.14 -21.96 3.33
N ASN A 211 -1.81 -23.24 3.52
CA ASN A 211 -2.70 -24.40 3.33
C ASN A 211 -3.27 -24.48 1.91
N SER A 212 -2.43 -24.26 0.89
CA SER A 212 -2.87 -24.19 -0.50
C SER A 212 -1.95 -25.01 -1.42
N GLY A 213 -2.51 -25.56 -2.47
CA GLY A 213 -1.69 -26.14 -3.55
C GLY A 213 -0.84 -25.10 -4.28
N ARG A 214 -1.26 -23.81 -4.29
CA ARG A 214 -0.58 -22.74 -5.03
C ARG A 214 -0.58 -21.44 -4.23
N GLY A 215 0.61 -20.86 -4.00
CA GLY A 215 0.76 -19.57 -3.35
C GLY A 215 0.32 -18.39 -4.22
N GLY A 216 0.69 -18.41 -5.49
CA GLY A 216 0.27 -17.38 -6.45
C GLY A 216 1.17 -17.28 -7.67
N LEU A 217 0.69 -16.65 -8.73
CA LEU A 217 1.44 -16.46 -9.95
C LEU A 217 1.54 -14.99 -10.38
N ILE A 218 2.57 -14.71 -11.14
CA ILE A 218 2.82 -13.45 -11.84
C ILE A 218 3.00 -13.82 -13.31
N GLY A 219 1.98 -13.57 -14.12
CA GLY A 219 1.85 -14.00 -15.50
C GLY A 219 1.10 -15.34 -15.66
N SER A 220 -0.01 -15.32 -16.41
CA SER A 220 -0.90 -16.45 -16.62
C SER A 220 -0.32 -17.55 -17.54
N SER A 221 0.61 -17.16 -18.42
CA SER A 221 1.27 -18.04 -19.39
C SER A 221 2.71 -17.58 -19.64
N GLU A 222 3.50 -18.40 -20.34
CA GLU A 222 4.87 -18.04 -20.72
C GLU A 222 4.94 -16.81 -21.66
N SER A 223 3.83 -16.42 -22.29
CA SER A 223 3.71 -15.19 -23.10
C SER A 223 3.21 -13.97 -22.32
N ASP A 224 2.60 -14.16 -21.15
CA ASP A 224 2.09 -13.07 -20.30
C ASP A 224 3.22 -12.53 -19.40
N ARG A 225 4.16 -11.79 -20.01
CA ARG A 225 5.41 -11.30 -19.39
C ARG A 225 5.38 -9.83 -19.00
N GLY A 226 4.26 -9.12 -19.22
CA GLY A 226 4.11 -7.70 -18.91
C GLY A 226 3.98 -7.40 -17.42
N ASN A 227 3.76 -8.41 -16.61
CA ASN A 227 3.60 -8.29 -15.17
C ASN A 227 4.96 -8.09 -14.48
N GLY A 228 5.01 -7.39 -13.35
CA GLY A 228 6.26 -7.22 -12.63
C GLY A 228 6.30 -5.99 -11.73
N TYR A 229 7.50 -5.67 -11.24
CA TYR A 229 7.68 -4.64 -10.20
C TYR A 229 6.87 -4.98 -8.95
N ILE A 230 7.14 -6.16 -8.40
CA ILE A 230 6.41 -6.74 -7.28
C ILE A 230 7.33 -6.85 -6.07
N THR A 231 6.82 -6.54 -4.89
CA THR A 231 7.52 -6.76 -3.61
C THR A 231 6.75 -7.72 -2.74
N PHE A 232 7.45 -8.70 -2.17
CA PHE A 232 6.97 -9.58 -1.11
C PHE A 232 7.89 -9.41 0.09
N GLU A 233 7.36 -8.91 1.21
CA GLU A 233 8.18 -8.66 2.39
C GLU A 233 7.49 -9.08 3.70
N HIS A 234 8.27 -9.64 4.63
CA HIS A 234 7.82 -10.04 5.96
C HIS A 234 6.57 -10.94 5.96
N ASN A 235 6.39 -11.74 4.90
CA ASN A 235 5.27 -12.65 4.78
C ASN A 235 5.63 -14.03 5.33
N LEU A 236 4.63 -14.74 5.85
CA LEU A 236 4.67 -16.16 6.13
C LEU A 236 4.06 -16.93 4.96
N TYR A 237 4.82 -17.87 4.40
CA TYR A 237 4.34 -18.90 3.49
C TYR A 237 4.40 -20.25 4.22
N GLU A 238 3.27 -20.86 4.47
CA GLU A 238 3.18 -22.06 5.31
C GLU A 238 2.32 -23.14 4.65
N ASN A 239 2.86 -24.36 4.53
CA ASN A 239 2.12 -25.51 4.02
C ASN A 239 1.51 -25.23 2.63
N ILE A 240 2.36 -24.98 1.64
CA ILE A 240 2.00 -24.69 0.25
C ILE A 240 2.78 -25.63 -0.66
N ASP A 241 2.12 -26.19 -1.69
CA ASP A 241 2.82 -27.10 -2.58
C ASP A 241 3.78 -26.34 -3.50
N SER A 242 3.32 -25.26 -4.15
CA SER A 242 4.14 -24.56 -5.15
C SER A 242 3.77 -23.09 -5.34
N ARG A 243 4.54 -22.38 -6.19
CA ARG A 243 4.27 -21.00 -6.64
C ARG A 243 4.30 -19.96 -5.50
N THR A 244 5.47 -19.77 -4.86
CA THR A 244 5.64 -18.78 -3.77
C THR A 244 6.69 -17.68 -4.08
N PRO A 245 6.58 -16.92 -5.18
CA PRO A 245 5.61 -17.00 -6.28
C PRO A 245 6.13 -17.80 -7.50
N LEU A 246 5.23 -18.13 -8.44
CA LEU A 246 5.61 -18.41 -9.82
C LEU A 246 5.72 -17.07 -10.56
N LEU A 247 6.90 -16.75 -11.09
CA LEU A 247 7.19 -15.48 -11.76
C LEU A 247 7.56 -15.71 -13.22
N ARG A 248 6.78 -15.16 -14.16
CA ARG A 248 7.01 -15.18 -15.60
C ARG A 248 7.32 -13.78 -16.11
N GLY A 249 8.55 -13.56 -16.57
CA GLY A 249 9.01 -12.22 -16.93
C GLY A 249 9.05 -11.29 -15.73
N GLY A 250 9.28 -10.02 -15.94
CA GLY A 250 9.24 -8.99 -14.92
C GLY A 250 10.33 -9.07 -13.85
N ILE A 251 10.14 -8.27 -12.83
CA ILE A 251 11.04 -8.18 -11.65
C ILE A 251 10.20 -8.37 -10.39
N ALA A 252 10.67 -9.22 -9.48
CA ALA A 252 10.12 -9.32 -8.13
C ALA A 252 11.24 -9.26 -7.08
N HIS A 253 10.97 -8.62 -5.94
CA HIS A 253 11.85 -8.53 -4.79
C HIS A 253 11.19 -9.21 -3.59
N MET A 254 11.81 -10.27 -3.11
CA MET A 254 11.38 -11.04 -1.94
C MET A 254 12.40 -10.85 -0.83
N PHE A 255 12.02 -10.22 0.28
CA PHE A 255 12.92 -10.06 1.41
C PHE A 255 12.24 -10.25 2.76
N ASN A 256 12.97 -10.77 3.72
CA ASN A 256 12.54 -11.05 5.07
C ASN A 256 11.24 -11.87 5.17
N ASN A 257 10.96 -12.74 4.17
CA ASN A 257 9.85 -13.67 4.25
C ASN A 257 10.28 -14.97 4.94
N HIS A 258 9.35 -15.59 5.64
CA HIS A 258 9.48 -16.92 6.22
C HIS A 258 8.71 -17.94 5.39
N TYR A 259 9.42 -18.88 4.80
CA TYR A 259 8.87 -19.99 4.03
C TYR A 259 9.04 -21.27 4.83
N THR A 260 7.96 -21.99 5.08
CA THR A 260 8.01 -23.26 5.82
C THR A 260 7.03 -24.29 5.25
N GLY A 261 7.51 -25.52 5.02
CA GLY A 261 6.66 -26.58 4.49
C GLY A 261 6.23 -26.32 3.04
N LEU A 262 7.15 -25.96 2.16
CA LEU A 262 6.92 -25.94 0.72
C LEU A 262 7.20 -27.35 0.17
N HIS A 263 6.19 -27.98 -0.48
CA HIS A 263 6.26 -29.41 -0.76
C HIS A 263 6.82 -29.76 -2.15
N GLU A 264 6.61 -28.91 -3.15
CA GLU A 264 7.06 -29.14 -4.52
C GLU A 264 8.09 -28.12 -4.99
N SER A 265 7.77 -26.82 -4.91
CA SER A 265 8.67 -25.74 -5.31
C SER A 265 8.29 -24.40 -4.68
N GLY A 266 9.29 -23.54 -4.46
CA GLY A 266 9.12 -22.20 -3.91
C GLY A 266 9.03 -21.11 -4.97
N ILE A 267 10.03 -20.21 -4.95
CA ILE A 267 10.20 -19.11 -5.91
C ILE A 267 10.62 -19.70 -7.25
N ASN A 268 9.71 -19.66 -8.21
CA ASN A 268 9.90 -20.26 -9.53
C ASN A 268 10.05 -19.16 -10.58
N SER A 269 11.29 -18.78 -10.89
CA SER A 269 11.64 -17.75 -11.84
C SER A 269 11.71 -18.31 -13.26
N ARG A 270 10.84 -17.85 -14.18
CA ARG A 270 10.71 -18.36 -15.55
C ARG A 270 10.70 -17.24 -16.58
N ALA A 271 10.77 -17.62 -17.85
CA ALA A 271 10.51 -16.78 -19.01
C ALA A 271 11.24 -15.43 -18.97
N GLY A 272 12.51 -15.46 -18.56
CA GLY A 272 13.37 -14.25 -18.44
C GLY A 272 13.08 -13.40 -17.20
N ALA A 273 12.30 -13.89 -16.24
CA ALA A 273 12.05 -13.20 -14.97
C ALA A 273 13.34 -12.97 -14.17
N ARG A 274 13.32 -11.95 -13.33
CA ARG A 274 14.44 -11.57 -12.45
C ARG A 274 13.96 -11.46 -11.01
N ALA A 275 14.36 -12.41 -10.17
CA ALA A 275 14.03 -12.44 -8.75
C ALA A 275 15.18 -11.87 -7.92
N LYS A 276 14.91 -10.92 -7.02
CA LYS A 276 15.83 -10.48 -5.97
C LYS A 276 15.37 -11.10 -4.66
N VAL A 277 16.26 -11.84 -3.99
CA VAL A 277 15.90 -12.71 -2.85
C VAL A 277 16.86 -12.43 -1.71
N ASP A 278 16.47 -11.58 -0.75
CA ASP A 278 17.33 -11.05 0.29
C ASP A 278 16.84 -11.42 1.70
N ASN A 279 17.72 -11.97 2.54
CA ASN A 279 17.46 -12.22 3.96
C ASN A 279 16.15 -12.97 4.28
N ASN A 280 15.71 -13.90 3.41
CA ASN A 280 14.58 -14.77 3.70
C ASN A 280 15.02 -15.97 4.53
N TYR A 281 14.08 -16.59 5.23
CA TYR A 281 14.28 -17.83 5.95
C TYR A 281 13.42 -18.94 5.34
N PHE A 282 14.07 -19.95 4.79
CA PHE A 282 13.44 -21.15 4.21
C PHE A 282 13.64 -22.32 5.16
N ARG A 283 12.55 -23.01 5.52
CA ARG A 283 12.61 -24.10 6.48
C ARG A 283 11.77 -25.30 6.02
N ASN A 284 12.30 -26.54 6.22
CA ASN A 284 11.58 -27.79 5.97
C ASN A 284 10.89 -27.78 4.59
N SER A 285 11.58 -27.38 3.55
CA SER A 285 10.99 -27.09 2.24
C SER A 285 11.80 -27.73 1.13
N LYS A 286 11.16 -27.89 -0.04
CA LYS A 286 11.79 -28.44 -1.23
C LYS A 286 11.87 -27.38 -2.32
N ASP A 287 12.99 -27.36 -3.08
CA ASP A 287 13.18 -26.57 -4.29
C ASP A 287 12.74 -25.09 -4.15
N VAL A 288 13.20 -24.44 -3.07
CA VAL A 288 12.71 -23.11 -2.65
C VAL A 288 13.04 -21.98 -3.63
N LEU A 289 13.97 -22.18 -4.55
CA LEU A 289 14.36 -21.21 -5.60
C LEU A 289 14.87 -21.96 -6.83
N GLY A 290 14.43 -21.53 -8.01
CA GLY A 290 14.90 -22.10 -9.27
C GLY A 290 14.01 -21.74 -10.45
N THR A 291 14.16 -22.50 -11.53
CA THR A 291 13.23 -22.58 -12.65
C THR A 291 12.70 -24.01 -12.70
N PHE A 292 11.41 -24.23 -12.61
CA PHE A 292 10.77 -25.54 -12.52
C PHE A 292 9.66 -25.70 -13.55
N TYR A 293 9.50 -26.89 -14.11
CA TYR A 293 8.46 -27.28 -15.07
C TYR A 293 8.48 -26.50 -16.39
N THR A 294 9.66 -26.03 -16.82
CA THR A 294 9.85 -25.35 -18.09
C THR A 294 11.33 -25.28 -18.46
N SER A 295 11.63 -25.25 -19.76
CA SER A 295 12.96 -24.94 -20.28
C SER A 295 13.25 -23.44 -20.36
N GLU A 296 12.22 -22.58 -20.25
CA GLU A 296 12.35 -21.11 -20.32
C GLU A 296 12.80 -20.54 -18.97
N ARG A 297 14.11 -20.43 -18.80
CA ARG A 297 14.70 -20.01 -17.54
C ARG A 297 14.45 -18.54 -17.20
N GLY A 298 14.31 -18.28 -15.89
CA GLY A 298 14.53 -16.98 -15.29
C GLY A 298 15.89 -16.89 -14.59
N THR A 299 16.11 -15.81 -13.87
CA THR A 299 17.35 -15.50 -13.15
C THR A 299 17.05 -15.02 -11.74
N TRP A 300 18.08 -15.01 -10.88
CA TRP A 300 17.93 -14.52 -9.50
C TRP A 300 19.22 -13.89 -8.98
N GLN A 301 19.04 -12.95 -8.07
CA GLN A 301 20.08 -12.43 -7.20
C GLN A 301 19.75 -12.82 -5.77
N VAL A 302 20.70 -13.37 -5.03
CA VAL A 302 20.52 -13.82 -3.64
C VAL A 302 21.51 -13.15 -2.70
N SER A 303 21.04 -12.82 -1.49
CA SER A 303 21.89 -12.30 -0.43
C SER A 303 21.30 -12.65 0.94
N GLY A 304 22.11 -13.12 1.88
CA GLY A 304 21.77 -13.26 3.29
C GLY A 304 20.67 -14.28 3.65
N ASN A 305 20.22 -15.12 2.71
CA ASN A 305 19.15 -16.09 2.97
C ASN A 305 19.64 -17.27 3.83
N ILE A 306 18.75 -17.85 4.63
CA ILE A 306 18.98 -19.07 5.40
C ILE A 306 18.16 -20.21 4.80
N PHE A 307 18.80 -21.35 4.56
CA PHE A 307 18.21 -22.58 4.04
C PHE A 307 18.31 -23.68 5.12
N ASP A 308 17.30 -23.76 5.98
CA ASP A 308 17.22 -24.69 7.12
C ASP A 308 16.41 -25.94 6.73
N ASN A 309 17.07 -27.09 6.61
CA ASN A 309 16.46 -28.35 6.18
C ASN A 309 15.73 -28.21 4.82
N VAL A 310 16.41 -27.62 3.83
CA VAL A 310 15.92 -27.48 2.45
C VAL A 310 16.50 -28.61 1.59
N THR A 311 15.61 -29.29 0.86
CA THR A 311 15.98 -30.33 -0.11
C THR A 311 15.91 -29.79 -1.54
N TRP A 312 16.75 -30.32 -2.42
CA TRP A 312 16.86 -29.90 -3.80
C TRP A 312 16.76 -31.08 -4.73
N SER A 313 15.95 -30.96 -5.77
CA SER A 313 15.87 -31.96 -6.85
C SER A 313 17.12 -31.92 -7.73
N SER A 314 17.33 -32.96 -8.52
CA SER A 314 18.39 -32.99 -9.52
C SER A 314 18.05 -32.10 -10.72
N PRO A 315 19.02 -31.36 -11.29
CA PRO A 315 18.79 -30.63 -12.53
C PRO A 315 18.35 -31.52 -13.69
N GLY A 316 17.50 -30.98 -14.57
CA GLY A 316 16.95 -31.66 -15.74
C GLY A 316 16.66 -30.67 -16.88
N SER A 317 15.99 -31.13 -17.94
CA SER A 317 15.70 -30.33 -19.15
C SER A 317 14.71 -29.18 -18.88
N ASP A 318 13.88 -29.31 -17.89
CA ASP A 318 12.82 -28.37 -17.47
C ASP A 318 12.81 -28.15 -15.95
N ASN A 319 13.93 -28.47 -15.29
CA ASN A 319 14.10 -28.41 -13.85
C ASN A 319 15.50 -27.90 -13.50
N TYR A 320 15.58 -26.66 -13.00
CA TYR A 320 16.83 -25.96 -12.70
C TYR A 320 16.81 -25.38 -11.28
N PRO A 321 16.97 -26.24 -10.23
CA PRO A 321 17.05 -25.77 -8.85
C PRO A 321 18.29 -24.90 -8.64
N ALA A 322 18.15 -23.87 -7.81
CA ALA A 322 19.28 -22.97 -7.47
C ALA A 322 20.31 -23.63 -6.54
N GLY A 323 19.88 -24.61 -5.76
CA GLY A 323 20.68 -25.29 -4.76
C GLY A 323 21.28 -26.62 -5.21
N PRO A 324 22.10 -27.29 -4.33
CA PRO A 324 22.31 -26.90 -2.91
C PRO A 324 23.27 -25.72 -2.71
N ASN A 325 24.11 -25.36 -3.68
CA ASN A 325 25.07 -24.24 -3.59
C ASN A 325 24.47 -22.99 -4.26
N VAL A 326 23.55 -22.32 -3.57
CA VAL A 326 22.78 -21.21 -4.13
C VAL A 326 23.68 -20.00 -4.40
N THR A 327 23.76 -19.58 -5.66
CA THR A 327 24.51 -18.39 -6.10
C THR A 327 23.65 -17.50 -7.00
N SER A 328 24.00 -16.20 -7.04
CA SER A 328 23.35 -15.26 -7.95
C SER A 328 23.67 -15.56 -9.42
N THR A 329 22.66 -15.46 -10.28
CA THR A 329 22.79 -15.61 -11.74
C THR A 329 22.66 -14.27 -12.47
N THR A 330 22.27 -13.21 -11.77
CA THR A 330 22.13 -11.85 -12.29
C THR A 330 22.24 -10.83 -11.17
N THR A 331 22.22 -9.53 -11.52
CA THR A 331 22.05 -8.41 -10.59
C THR A 331 20.69 -7.75 -10.82
N VAL A 332 19.97 -7.45 -9.74
CA VAL A 332 18.65 -6.82 -9.77
C VAL A 332 18.65 -5.57 -8.91
N SER A 333 18.49 -4.41 -9.54
CA SER A 333 18.31 -3.13 -8.83
C SER A 333 16.84 -2.89 -8.54
N VAL A 334 16.53 -2.33 -7.36
CA VAL A 334 15.20 -1.87 -6.97
C VAL A 334 15.23 -0.37 -6.71
N PRO A 335 14.19 0.41 -7.11
CA PRO A 335 14.22 1.88 -7.09
C PRO A 335 13.76 2.49 -5.76
N TYR A 336 13.65 1.71 -4.70
CA TYR A 336 13.19 2.15 -3.38
C TYR A 336 14.16 1.72 -2.29
N SER A 337 14.12 2.45 -1.17
CA SER A 337 14.87 2.07 0.04
C SER A 337 14.10 1.01 0.83
N TYR A 338 14.83 0.05 1.39
CA TYR A 338 14.30 -0.97 2.27
C TYR A 338 15.28 -1.29 3.39
N ARG A 339 14.78 -1.85 4.48
CA ARG A 339 15.60 -2.30 5.60
C ARG A 339 15.50 -3.81 5.68
N LEU A 340 16.60 -4.45 6.03
CA LEU A 340 16.66 -5.89 6.18
C LEU A 340 16.83 -6.26 7.65
N ASP A 341 15.90 -7.02 8.17
CA ASP A 341 16.13 -7.80 9.37
C ASP A 341 17.17 -8.90 9.11
N ALA A 342 17.93 -9.27 10.12
CA ALA A 342 18.78 -10.44 10.03
C ALA A 342 17.95 -11.69 9.74
N ALA A 343 18.31 -12.49 8.73
CA ALA A 343 17.52 -13.65 8.33
C ALA A 343 17.23 -14.62 9.49
N SER A 344 18.14 -14.73 10.47
CA SER A 344 17.98 -15.61 11.64
C SER A 344 16.80 -15.24 12.55
N CYS A 345 16.36 -13.98 12.58
CA CYS A 345 15.22 -13.54 13.40
C CYS A 345 13.91 -13.45 12.60
N VAL A 346 13.95 -13.60 11.28
CA VAL A 346 12.77 -13.48 10.41
C VAL A 346 11.60 -14.36 10.88
N PRO A 347 11.79 -15.64 11.26
CA PRO A 347 10.69 -16.46 11.76
C PRO A 347 9.96 -15.86 12.97
N ASP A 348 10.71 -15.22 13.88
CA ASP A 348 10.15 -14.65 15.11
C ASP A 348 9.47 -13.31 14.85
N VAL A 349 10.06 -12.44 14.03
CA VAL A 349 9.46 -11.16 13.64
C VAL A 349 8.18 -11.38 12.85
N VAL A 350 8.21 -12.24 11.82
CA VAL A 350 7.05 -12.55 10.97
C VAL A 350 5.90 -13.14 11.80
N ARG A 351 6.19 -14.04 12.77
CA ARG A 351 5.16 -14.58 13.66
C ARG A 351 4.45 -13.52 14.48
N GLN A 352 5.12 -12.41 14.81
CA GLN A 352 4.59 -11.34 15.65
C GLN A 352 3.94 -10.20 14.87
N THR A 353 4.22 -10.10 13.57
CA THR A 353 3.79 -8.97 12.72
C THR A 353 2.85 -9.37 11.59
N ALA A 354 3.01 -10.56 11.01
CA ALA A 354 2.21 -10.97 9.85
C ALA A 354 0.76 -11.33 10.21
N GLY A 355 -0.12 -11.08 9.24
CA GLY A 355 -1.54 -11.37 9.33
C GLY A 355 -2.38 -10.28 9.99
N PRO A 356 -3.71 -10.42 9.92
CA PRO A 356 -4.64 -9.47 10.50
C PRO A 356 -4.63 -9.53 12.02
N ASN A 357 -5.15 -8.48 12.66
CA ASN A 357 -5.30 -8.35 14.12
C ASN A 357 -3.98 -8.36 14.93
N THR A 358 -2.85 -8.15 14.29
CA THR A 358 -1.54 -7.99 14.93
C THR A 358 -1.26 -6.55 15.39
N GLY A 359 -2.25 -5.66 15.30
CA GLY A 359 -2.10 -4.22 15.53
C GLY A 359 -1.36 -3.52 14.38
N LEU A 360 -1.31 -4.13 13.20
CA LEU A 360 -0.58 -3.65 12.01
C LEU A 360 0.91 -3.40 12.31
N ARG A 361 1.50 -4.18 13.22
CA ARG A 361 2.89 -4.01 13.63
C ARG A 361 3.85 -4.34 12.49
N VAL A 362 4.91 -3.57 12.39
CA VAL A 362 5.97 -3.72 11.39
C VAL A 362 7.32 -3.91 12.08
N SER A 363 8.31 -4.46 11.39
CA SER A 363 9.68 -4.50 11.91
C SER A 363 10.35 -3.12 11.80
N ASP A 364 11.23 -2.82 12.74
CA ASP A 364 12.12 -1.64 12.67
C ASP A 364 13.36 -1.86 11.77
N GLY A 365 13.52 -3.05 11.19
CA GLY A 365 14.71 -3.48 10.46
C GLY A 365 15.86 -3.94 11.35
N ASN A 366 15.59 -4.15 12.65
CA ASN A 366 16.52 -4.70 13.63
C ASN A 366 15.84 -5.82 14.45
N CYS A 367 14.97 -6.58 13.81
CA CYS A 367 14.26 -7.72 14.43
C CYS A 367 13.27 -7.35 15.54
N THR A 368 12.85 -6.08 15.65
CA THR A 368 11.94 -5.64 16.70
C THR A 368 10.58 -5.21 16.13
N PRO A 369 9.49 -5.90 16.48
CA PRO A 369 8.15 -5.48 16.08
C PRO A 369 7.75 -4.15 16.73
N GLN A 370 7.28 -3.20 15.93
CA GLN A 370 6.80 -1.90 16.38
C GLN A 370 5.36 -1.66 15.92
N SER A 371 4.58 -0.95 16.73
CA SER A 371 3.28 -0.44 16.29
C SER A 371 3.50 0.61 15.19
N PRO A 372 2.61 0.65 14.18
CA PRO A 372 2.71 1.68 13.15
C PRO A 372 2.59 3.06 13.81
N THR A 373 3.44 3.98 13.38
CA THR A 373 3.33 5.37 13.84
C THR A 373 1.98 5.92 13.39
N PRO A 374 1.14 6.46 14.29
CA PRO A 374 -0.13 7.05 13.90
C PRO A 374 0.11 8.18 12.88
N THR A 375 -0.39 8.03 11.67
CA THR A 375 -0.54 9.17 10.77
C THR A 375 -1.79 9.90 11.23
N THR A 376 -1.63 11.06 11.83
CA THR A 376 -2.76 11.90 12.25
C THR A 376 -3.57 12.29 11.01
N PRO A 377 -4.88 11.98 10.95
CA PRO A 377 -5.71 12.46 9.84
C PRO A 377 -5.72 13.99 9.84
N ALA A 378 -5.58 14.60 8.68
CA ALA A 378 -5.81 16.03 8.53
C ALA A 378 -7.27 16.33 8.91
N PRO A 379 -7.56 17.42 9.67
CA PRO A 379 -8.93 17.78 10.03
C PRO A 379 -9.75 18.07 8.77
N THR A 380 -10.88 17.40 8.63
CA THR A 380 -11.85 17.64 7.56
C THR A 380 -12.58 18.95 7.81
N THR A 381 -12.32 19.95 6.99
CA THR A 381 -13.11 21.17 6.91
C THR A 381 -14.31 20.94 5.96
N PRO A 382 -15.52 21.41 6.28
CA PRO A 382 -16.68 21.24 5.38
C PRO A 382 -16.47 21.96 4.06
N ALA A 383 -16.91 21.32 2.96
CA ALA A 383 -16.76 21.84 1.61
C ALA A 383 -17.59 23.10 1.37
N PRO A 384 -17.04 24.14 0.76
CA PRO A 384 -17.81 25.26 0.21
C PRO A 384 -18.32 24.91 -1.19
N THR A 385 -19.53 25.41 -1.50
CA THR A 385 -20.22 25.31 -2.78
C THR A 385 -19.48 26.02 -3.92
N THR A 386 -19.48 25.39 -5.10
CA THR A 386 -18.77 25.81 -6.33
C THR A 386 -19.32 27.07 -7.01
N PRO A 387 -18.48 27.81 -7.73
CA PRO A 387 -18.79 28.45 -9.01
C PRO A 387 -17.83 28.00 -10.15
N PRO A 388 -18.15 28.30 -11.42
CA PRO A 388 -17.74 27.53 -12.61
C PRO A 388 -16.38 27.90 -13.21
N PRO A 389 -15.91 27.23 -14.30
CA PRO A 389 -14.52 26.91 -14.55
C PRO A 389 -13.73 27.98 -15.34
N GLY A 390 -12.48 28.09 -15.00
CA GLY A 390 -11.51 28.87 -15.78
C GLY A 390 -10.08 28.69 -15.32
N THR A 391 -9.24 28.22 -16.22
CA THR A 391 -7.77 28.24 -16.26
C THR A 391 -6.98 27.46 -15.20
N THR A 392 -6.17 26.55 -15.72
CA THR A 392 -5.21 25.66 -15.04
C THR A 392 -4.14 26.40 -14.26
N THR A 393 -4.22 26.28 -12.92
CA THR A 393 -3.11 26.53 -12.00
C THR A 393 -3.09 25.39 -10.95
N PRO A 394 -1.92 24.89 -10.49
CA PRO A 394 -1.87 23.83 -9.47
C PRO A 394 -2.55 24.27 -8.19
N PRO A 395 -3.17 23.37 -7.40
CA PRO A 395 -3.94 23.75 -6.22
C PRO A 395 -3.06 24.39 -5.16
N PRO A 396 -3.47 25.51 -4.53
CA PRO A 396 -2.74 26.10 -3.45
C PRO A 396 -2.90 25.25 -2.18
N SER A 397 -1.79 24.85 -1.60
CA SER A 397 -1.72 24.38 -0.22
C SER A 397 -2.18 25.55 0.68
N GLY A 398 -3.30 25.43 1.35
CA GLY A 398 -3.82 26.48 2.22
C GLY A 398 -2.84 26.83 3.34
N GLY A 399 -2.46 28.11 3.45
CA GLY A 399 -1.59 28.69 4.46
C GLY A 399 -0.62 29.70 3.84
N THR A 400 -0.20 30.72 4.64
CA THR A 400 0.82 31.66 4.23
C THR A 400 2.17 30.99 4.18
N ASN A 401 2.88 31.07 3.04
CA ASN A 401 4.26 30.60 2.94
C ASN A 401 5.19 31.52 3.77
N LEU A 402 5.62 31.01 4.92
CA LEU A 402 6.43 31.74 5.87
C LEU A 402 7.87 32.02 5.36
N SER A 403 8.32 31.27 4.36
CA SER A 403 9.61 31.51 3.69
C SER A 403 9.61 32.84 2.92
N LEU A 404 8.44 33.34 2.50
CA LEU A 404 8.29 34.58 1.75
C LEU A 404 8.05 35.81 2.64
N LEU A 405 7.90 35.64 3.94
CA LEU A 405 7.68 36.75 4.85
C LEU A 405 8.81 37.79 4.78
N SER A 406 8.45 39.05 4.96
CA SER A 406 9.42 40.12 5.14
C SER A 406 10.31 39.81 6.36
N GLY A 407 11.63 39.84 6.18
CA GLY A 407 12.59 39.46 7.22
C GLY A 407 12.97 37.97 7.27
N ALA A 408 12.31 37.11 6.48
CA ALA A 408 12.82 35.77 6.26
C ALA A 408 14.03 35.79 5.29
N GLY A 409 14.94 34.86 5.46
CA GLY A 409 16.13 34.72 4.62
C GLY A 409 16.49 33.26 4.37
N ALA A 410 17.41 33.03 3.45
CA ALA A 410 17.96 31.70 3.19
C ALA A 410 19.50 31.72 3.27
N ASP A 411 20.07 30.58 3.71
CA ASP A 411 21.51 30.31 3.70
C ASP A 411 21.78 28.81 3.59
N GLY A 412 23.01 28.36 3.75
CA GLY A 412 23.32 26.93 3.68
C GLY A 412 24.81 26.61 3.79
N SER A 413 25.20 25.35 3.53
CA SER A 413 26.58 24.86 3.68
C SER A 413 27.47 25.25 2.50
N SER A 414 26.97 25.10 1.26
CA SER A 414 27.70 25.42 0.03
C SER A 414 26.71 25.68 -1.10
N LYS A 415 27.17 26.29 -2.19
CA LYS A 415 26.36 26.49 -3.40
C LYS A 415 27.22 26.28 -4.64
N ALA A 416 26.65 25.69 -5.66
CA ALA A 416 27.27 25.57 -6.98
C ALA A 416 27.28 26.95 -7.69
N ASP A 417 28.23 27.14 -8.58
CA ASP A 417 28.33 28.35 -9.39
C ASP A 417 27.04 28.58 -10.19
N GLY A 418 26.63 29.82 -10.29
CA GLY A 418 25.38 30.20 -10.96
C GLY A 418 24.11 29.95 -10.15
N THR A 419 24.20 29.43 -8.91
CA THR A 419 23.05 29.24 -8.00
C THR A 419 23.07 30.18 -6.80
N SER A 420 21.93 30.35 -6.13
CA SER A 420 21.81 31.21 -4.95
C SER A 420 20.93 30.57 -3.88
N TYR A 421 21.25 30.80 -2.61
CA TYR A 421 20.33 30.42 -1.51
C TYR A 421 18.98 31.11 -1.62
N GLY A 422 18.92 32.34 -2.12
CA GLY A 422 17.68 33.09 -2.31
C GLY A 422 16.71 32.43 -3.27
N ASN A 423 17.21 31.63 -4.23
CA ASN A 423 16.41 30.97 -5.25
C ASN A 423 15.40 29.93 -4.67
N VAL A 424 15.61 29.46 -3.44
CA VAL A 424 14.67 28.52 -2.81
C VAL A 424 13.44 29.20 -2.17
N ARG A 425 13.33 30.55 -2.33
CA ARG A 425 12.25 31.35 -1.75
C ARG A 425 11.89 32.56 -2.62
N ASP A 426 12.06 32.47 -3.91
CA ASP A 426 11.74 33.54 -4.85
C ASP A 426 10.40 33.34 -5.59
N GLY A 427 9.72 32.23 -5.33
CA GLY A 427 8.45 31.86 -5.94
C GLY A 427 8.59 31.31 -7.36
N SER A 428 9.81 30.97 -7.80
CA SER A 428 10.09 30.56 -9.18
C SER A 428 10.72 29.16 -9.26
N LEU A 429 10.09 28.25 -9.96
CA LEU A 429 10.67 26.93 -10.28
C LEU A 429 11.63 26.96 -11.48
N SER A 430 11.93 28.14 -12.05
CA SER A 430 12.96 28.31 -13.08
C SER A 430 14.35 28.62 -12.48
N THR A 431 14.40 28.96 -11.21
CA THR A 431 15.62 29.20 -10.42
C THR A 431 15.78 28.11 -9.37
N TYR A 432 17.00 27.90 -8.85
CA TYR A 432 17.25 26.87 -7.84
C TYR A 432 18.53 27.13 -7.07
N TRP A 433 18.62 26.52 -5.90
CA TRP A 433 19.87 26.28 -5.19
C TRP A 433 20.35 24.85 -5.46
N SER A 434 21.68 24.69 -5.55
CA SER A 434 22.37 23.41 -5.64
C SER A 434 23.63 23.48 -4.76
N PRO A 435 23.98 22.44 -4.01
CA PRO A 435 25.27 22.40 -3.32
C PRO A 435 26.43 22.29 -4.34
N SER A 436 27.65 22.55 -3.92
CA SER A 436 28.85 22.37 -4.74
C SER A 436 29.20 20.88 -4.99
N GLY A 437 28.46 19.94 -4.41
CA GLY A 437 28.63 18.49 -4.54
C GLY A 437 27.31 17.74 -4.53
N SER A 438 27.36 16.45 -4.24
CA SER A 438 26.15 15.58 -4.19
C SER A 438 25.37 15.68 -2.88
N THR A 439 25.89 16.35 -1.86
CA THR A 439 25.27 16.57 -0.55
C THR A 439 25.42 18.01 -0.11
N GLY A 440 24.53 18.47 0.73
CA GLY A 440 24.58 19.84 1.27
C GLY A 440 23.35 20.20 2.09
N THR A 441 23.37 21.41 2.65
CA THR A 441 22.28 21.94 3.48
C THR A 441 21.83 23.28 2.93
N VAL A 442 20.52 23.46 2.77
CA VAL A 442 19.88 24.76 2.54
C VAL A 442 18.89 25.03 3.66
N SER A 443 18.75 26.29 4.06
CA SER A 443 18.01 26.67 5.24
C SER A 443 17.12 27.87 4.99
N ILE A 444 15.97 27.91 5.68
CA ILE A 444 15.15 29.11 5.85
C ILE A 444 15.35 29.64 7.28
N LYS A 445 15.48 30.95 7.43
CA LYS A 445 15.67 31.59 8.73
C LYS A 445 14.78 32.83 8.88
N TRP A 446 14.43 33.16 10.12
CA TRP A 446 13.59 34.30 10.50
C TRP A 446 14.28 35.13 11.59
N GLY A 447 13.97 36.41 11.63
CA GLY A 447 14.50 37.33 12.66
C GLY A 447 13.98 37.05 14.07
N SER A 448 12.82 36.37 14.19
CA SER A 448 12.22 35.96 15.46
C SER A 448 11.77 34.48 15.36
N ALA A 449 11.51 33.87 16.51
CA ALA A 449 10.99 32.49 16.54
C ALA A 449 9.66 32.42 15.79
N THR A 450 9.58 31.50 14.86
CA THR A 450 8.45 31.27 13.95
C THR A 450 7.98 29.82 14.12
N THR A 451 6.68 29.62 14.29
CA THR A 451 6.12 28.26 14.39
C THR A 451 5.95 27.68 13.00
N VAL A 452 6.56 26.53 12.76
CA VAL A 452 6.48 25.76 11.51
C VAL A 452 6.04 24.33 11.84
N SER A 453 5.14 23.77 11.05
CA SER A 453 4.71 22.38 11.16
C SER A 453 4.73 21.64 9.82
N ARG A 454 4.91 22.38 8.71
CA ARG A 454 4.92 21.83 7.37
C ARG A 454 5.95 22.55 6.49
N VAL A 455 6.63 21.77 5.67
CA VAL A 455 7.59 22.20 4.66
C VAL A 455 7.20 21.59 3.32
N VAL A 456 7.40 22.32 2.22
CA VAL A 456 7.32 21.78 0.87
C VAL A 456 8.64 22.07 0.15
N ILE A 457 9.30 21.00 -0.27
CA ILE A 457 10.50 21.05 -1.11
C ILE A 457 10.07 20.78 -2.55
N ARG A 458 10.44 21.69 -3.46
CA ARG A 458 10.18 21.52 -4.89
C ARG A 458 11.49 21.49 -5.66
N GLU A 459 11.58 20.56 -6.61
CA GLU A 459 12.65 20.58 -7.61
C GLU A 459 12.28 21.54 -8.75
N PRO A 460 13.27 22.15 -9.45
CA PRO A 460 13.00 23.06 -10.55
C PRO A 460 12.31 22.38 -11.73
N SER A 461 11.61 23.16 -12.54
CA SER A 461 10.90 22.65 -13.73
C SER A 461 11.82 21.85 -14.66
N GLY A 462 11.37 20.68 -15.08
CA GLY A 462 12.12 19.78 -15.98
C GLY A 462 13.19 18.92 -15.27
N THR A 463 13.31 19.00 -13.95
CA THR A 463 14.15 18.12 -13.13
C THR A 463 13.30 17.45 -12.07
N SER A 464 13.49 16.15 -11.86
CA SER A 464 12.83 15.40 -10.80
C SER A 464 13.70 14.24 -10.36
N GLY A 465 13.63 13.88 -9.05
CA GLY A 465 14.30 12.71 -8.51
C GLY A 465 15.82 12.88 -8.31
N SER A 466 16.34 14.11 -8.31
CA SER A 466 17.75 14.34 -8.00
C SER A 466 18.04 14.30 -6.50
N ILE A 467 17.07 14.63 -5.66
CA ILE A 467 17.20 14.63 -4.19
C ILE A 467 17.01 13.21 -3.67
N GLY A 468 18.04 12.65 -3.04
CA GLY A 468 18.00 11.37 -2.35
C GLY A 468 17.55 11.50 -0.90
N SER A 469 18.26 10.84 0.03
CA SER A 469 17.91 10.90 1.47
C SER A 469 18.23 12.27 2.08
N TRP A 470 17.36 12.71 2.99
CA TRP A 470 17.49 13.99 3.67
C TRP A 470 17.03 13.95 5.13
N GLN A 471 17.43 14.96 5.88
CA GLN A 471 16.92 15.28 7.22
C GLN A 471 16.48 16.73 7.26
N LEU A 472 15.33 16.99 7.89
CA LEU A 472 14.86 18.32 8.26
C LEU A 472 15.23 18.55 9.73
N VAL A 473 16.02 19.59 10.02
CA VAL A 473 16.64 19.78 11.33
C VAL A 473 16.29 21.15 11.89
N ASN A 474 15.85 21.21 13.14
CA ASN A 474 15.79 22.45 13.90
C ASN A 474 17.22 22.92 14.17
N ASN A 475 17.62 24.03 13.56
CA ASN A 475 18.99 24.55 13.71
C ASN A 475 19.31 24.99 15.15
N ASP A 476 18.30 25.46 15.89
CA ASP A 476 18.51 26.06 17.22
C ASP A 476 18.82 24.98 18.27
N THR A 477 18.29 23.77 18.08
CA THR A 477 18.44 22.65 19.04
C THR A 477 19.23 21.47 18.49
N GLY A 478 19.42 21.41 17.16
CA GLY A 478 19.98 20.22 16.48
C GLY A 478 19.00 19.05 16.34
N ALA A 479 17.76 19.18 16.81
CA ALA A 479 16.77 18.11 16.75
C ALA A 479 16.35 17.82 15.30
N VAL A 480 16.30 16.54 14.92
CA VAL A 480 15.73 16.08 13.64
C VAL A 480 14.21 16.15 13.75
N LEU A 481 13.58 16.98 12.92
CA LEU A 481 12.14 17.16 12.86
C LEU A 481 11.47 16.12 11.97
N ALA A 482 12.15 15.76 10.87
CA ALA A 482 11.71 14.72 9.94
C ALA A 482 12.91 14.20 9.14
N SER A 483 12.78 13.03 8.54
CA SER A 483 13.71 12.46 7.59
C SER A 483 12.96 11.73 6.48
N GLY A 484 13.56 11.63 5.29
CA GLY A 484 12.93 11.01 4.15
C GLY A 484 13.82 11.01 2.92
N SER A 485 13.21 10.87 1.75
CA SER A 485 13.89 10.91 0.44
C SER A 485 13.01 11.61 -0.59
N GLY A 486 13.65 12.20 -1.62
CA GLY A 486 12.98 12.93 -2.68
C GLY A 486 12.45 14.30 -2.25
N ALA A 487 11.93 15.06 -3.21
CA ALA A 487 11.22 16.31 -2.99
C ALA A 487 9.75 16.05 -2.64
N GLY A 488 9.09 17.01 -1.98
CA GLY A 488 7.67 16.89 -1.65
C GLY A 488 7.29 17.60 -0.37
N GLN A 489 6.09 17.32 0.10
CA GLN A 489 5.57 17.86 1.36
C GLN A 489 6.09 17.05 2.55
N ILE A 490 6.54 17.75 3.57
CA ILE A 490 7.08 17.21 4.82
C ILE A 490 6.28 17.82 5.97
N THR A 491 5.66 16.99 6.80
CA THR A 491 4.90 17.42 7.98
C THR A 491 5.59 16.93 9.26
N PHE A 492 5.53 17.73 10.33
CA PHE A 492 6.09 17.40 11.63
C PHE A 492 5.32 18.16 12.73
N GLY A 493 5.60 17.84 13.98
CA GLY A 493 4.96 18.55 15.12
C GLY A 493 5.27 20.05 15.09
N ALA A 494 4.26 20.90 15.33
CA ALA A 494 4.42 22.35 15.34
C ALA A 494 5.58 22.76 16.25
N THR A 495 6.60 23.37 15.67
CA THR A 495 7.86 23.69 16.33
C THR A 495 8.19 25.16 16.15
N SER A 496 8.44 25.86 17.26
CA SER A 496 8.91 27.25 17.28
C SER A 496 10.43 27.26 17.12
N LEU A 497 10.93 27.91 16.07
CA LEU A 497 12.34 27.91 15.72
C LEU A 497 12.71 29.18 14.93
N LYS A 498 13.98 29.58 14.96
CA LYS A 498 14.49 30.74 14.19
C LYS A 498 15.09 30.33 12.85
N LYS A 499 15.45 29.05 12.71
CA LYS A 499 16.03 28.51 11.47
C LYS A 499 15.77 27.03 11.33
N ILE A 500 15.38 26.63 10.11
CA ILE A 500 15.15 25.24 9.72
C ILE A 500 16.09 24.84 8.59
N ASN A 501 16.74 23.69 8.73
CA ASN A 501 17.71 23.17 7.79
C ASN A 501 17.13 21.98 7.02
N PHE A 502 17.19 22.03 5.70
CA PHE A 502 16.99 20.87 4.84
C PHE A 502 18.35 20.31 4.43
N LYS A 503 18.77 19.23 5.07
CA LYS A 503 20.07 18.59 4.89
C LYS A 503 19.94 17.39 3.95
N ILE A 504 20.52 17.47 2.76
CA ILE A 504 20.59 16.39 1.78
C ILE A 504 21.78 15.51 2.11
N ASN A 505 21.53 14.25 2.44
CA ASN A 505 22.54 13.26 2.83
C ASN A 505 22.97 12.38 1.65
N SER A 506 22.14 12.25 0.60
CA SER A 506 22.48 11.56 -0.64
C SER A 506 21.68 12.14 -1.82
N SER A 507 22.16 11.94 -3.03
CA SER A 507 21.47 12.37 -4.26
C SER A 507 21.88 11.49 -5.45
N SER A 508 21.08 11.48 -6.51
CA SER A 508 21.43 10.93 -7.81
C SER A 508 22.01 12.06 -8.69
N GLY A 509 23.31 12.32 -8.54
CA GLY A 509 23.98 13.46 -9.18
C GLY A 509 23.95 14.71 -8.29
N THR A 510 23.93 15.89 -8.88
CA THR A 510 23.89 17.17 -8.16
C THR A 510 22.43 17.54 -7.86
N PRO A 511 22.00 17.58 -6.59
CA PRO A 511 20.61 17.83 -6.25
C PRO A 511 20.27 19.31 -6.46
N ARG A 512 18.99 19.61 -6.82
CA ARG A 512 18.49 20.95 -7.08
C ARG A 512 17.23 21.19 -6.25
N VAL A 513 17.18 22.29 -5.52
CA VAL A 513 16.01 22.76 -4.78
C VAL A 513 15.53 24.05 -5.41
N GLY A 514 14.35 24.02 -6.08
CA GLY A 514 13.69 25.19 -6.66
C GLY A 514 12.99 26.01 -5.58
N GLU A 515 12.21 25.37 -4.71
CA GLU A 515 11.52 26.06 -3.60
C GLU A 515 11.61 25.27 -2.29
N PHE A 516 11.81 26.00 -1.20
CA PHE A 516 11.73 25.56 0.18
C PHE A 516 10.67 26.37 0.92
N GLU A 517 9.44 25.95 0.77
CA GLU A 517 8.29 26.61 1.36
C GLU A 517 8.10 26.14 2.80
N THR A 518 7.69 27.02 3.71
CA THR A 518 7.44 26.70 5.11
C THR A 518 6.07 27.24 5.54
N TYR A 519 5.36 26.49 6.40
CA TYR A 519 3.98 26.81 6.79
C TYR A 519 3.76 26.51 8.28
N ALA A 520 2.85 27.26 8.91
CA ALA A 520 2.48 27.04 10.31
C ALA A 520 1.51 25.86 10.48
N SER A 521 0.76 25.51 9.43
CA SER A 521 -0.23 24.42 9.43
C SER A 521 -0.41 23.86 8.02
#